data_87a3304fc3f16041a039288ca93f368e
#
_entry.id   87a3304fc3f16041a039288ca93f368e
#
_cell.length_a   1.000
_cell.length_b   1.000
_cell.length_c   1.000
_cell.angle_alpha   90.00
_cell.angle_beta   90.00
_cell.angle_gamma   90.00
#
_symmetry.space_group_name_H-M   'P 1'
#
loop_
_entity.id
_entity.type
_entity.pdbx_description
1 polymer ?
#
loop_
_entity_poly.entity_id
_entity_poly.type
_entity_poly.pdbx_seq_one_letter_code
_entity_poly.pdbx_strand_id
1 'polypeptide(L)'
;LYVERSLFMDYNELLEKAKTASKYSYSPYSKFAVGACVLTANDKTYCGCNFENSSYGMTICAERNAIGTAIADGEREIKAVAIYSPNSKHCYPCGACRQVMSEFKSQDGVDIILEGDDGIEIFKLADLLPEGFNL
;
A
#
# COMPACT_ATOMS: atom_id res chain seq x y z
N LEU A 1 -14.73 -22.84 -3.63
CA LEU A 1 -13.95 -21.90 -4.46
C LEU A 1 -14.76 -20.68 -4.84
N TYR A 2 -15.95 -20.93 -5.34
CA TYR A 2 -16.82 -19.83 -5.75
C TYR A 2 -17.19 -18.94 -4.56
N VAL A 3 -17.54 -19.57 -3.43
CA VAL A 3 -17.91 -18.85 -2.21
C VAL A 3 -16.71 -18.06 -1.68
N GLU A 4 -15.52 -18.66 -1.73
CA GLU A 4 -14.31 -17.99 -1.28
C GLU A 4 -14.05 -16.72 -2.07
N ARG A 5 -14.22 -16.77 -3.38
CA ARG A 5 -13.98 -15.58 -4.22
C ARG A 5 -14.92 -14.44 -3.88
N SER A 6 -16.14 -14.72 -3.45
CA SER A 6 -17.10 -13.68 -3.09
C SER A 6 -16.76 -13.03 -1.73
N LEU A 7 -15.91 -13.68 -0.91
CA LEU A 7 -15.53 -13.19 0.40
C LEU A 7 -14.25 -12.36 0.39
N PHE A 8 -13.51 -12.35 -0.73
CA PHE A 8 -12.21 -11.68 -0.80
C PHE A 8 -12.25 -10.52 -1.77
N MET A 9 -11.55 -9.45 -1.40
CA MET A 9 -11.31 -8.33 -2.30
C MET A 9 -10.48 -8.82 -3.48
N ASP A 10 -10.93 -8.50 -4.70
CA ASP A 10 -10.14 -8.72 -5.90
C ASP A 10 -8.97 -7.73 -5.89
N TYR A 11 -7.76 -8.23 -6.10
CA TYR A 11 -6.56 -7.38 -6.10
C TYR A 11 -6.58 -6.34 -7.23
N ASN A 12 -7.28 -6.61 -8.33
CA ASN A 12 -7.48 -5.59 -9.36
C ASN A 12 -8.33 -4.43 -8.83
N GLU A 13 -9.34 -4.73 -8.03
CA GLU A 13 -10.16 -3.69 -7.40
C GLU A 13 -9.33 -2.88 -6.40
N LEU A 14 -8.46 -3.57 -5.66
CA LEU A 14 -7.61 -2.89 -4.69
C LEU A 14 -6.67 -1.91 -5.40
N LEU A 15 -6.10 -2.32 -6.54
CA LEU A 15 -5.25 -1.45 -7.34
C LEU A 15 -6.03 -0.27 -7.91
N GLU A 16 -7.29 -0.49 -8.35
CA GLU A 16 -8.12 0.60 -8.83
C GLU A 16 -8.40 1.64 -7.74
N LYS A 17 -8.57 1.19 -6.50
CA LYS A 17 -8.73 2.10 -5.37
C LYS A 17 -7.45 2.93 -5.14
N ALA A 18 -6.29 2.32 -5.27
CA ALA A 18 -5.02 3.02 -5.18
C ALA A 18 -4.88 4.06 -6.30
N LYS A 19 -5.30 3.72 -7.52
CA LYS A 19 -5.33 4.65 -8.64
C LYS A 19 -6.16 5.89 -8.33
N THR A 20 -7.36 5.67 -7.82
CA THR A 20 -8.25 6.77 -7.46
C THR A 20 -7.61 7.65 -6.41
N ALA A 21 -7.00 7.07 -5.39
CA ALA A 21 -6.34 7.81 -4.33
C ALA A 21 -5.18 8.67 -4.87
N SER A 22 -4.44 8.18 -5.88
CA SER A 22 -3.30 8.91 -6.43
C SER A 22 -3.69 10.28 -7.01
N LYS A 23 -4.96 10.44 -7.40
CA LYS A 23 -5.45 11.70 -7.97
C LYS A 23 -5.45 12.84 -6.95
N TYR A 24 -5.41 12.51 -5.67
CA TYR A 24 -5.42 13.49 -4.59
C TYR A 24 -4.03 13.77 -4.02
N SER A 25 -3.00 13.18 -4.61
CA SER A 25 -1.62 13.38 -4.18
C SER A 25 -1.26 14.88 -4.12
N TYR A 26 -0.58 15.26 -3.05
CA TYR A 26 0.01 16.59 -2.95
C TYR A 26 1.52 16.44 -3.14
N SER A 27 1.99 16.59 -4.37
CA SER A 27 3.40 16.37 -4.71
C SER A 27 3.95 17.52 -5.57
N PRO A 28 3.93 18.75 -5.03
CA PRO A 28 4.37 19.94 -5.79
C PRO A 28 5.87 19.97 -6.04
N TYR A 29 6.66 19.28 -5.24
CA TYR A 29 8.12 19.29 -5.33
C TYR A 29 8.64 18.21 -6.25
N SER A 30 8.27 16.96 -5.99
CA SER A 30 8.76 15.83 -6.78
C SER A 30 8.01 15.65 -8.10
N LYS A 31 6.75 16.10 -8.16
CA LYS A 31 5.85 15.83 -9.29
C LYS A 31 5.59 14.33 -9.45
N PHE A 32 5.75 13.56 -8.39
CA PHE A 32 5.58 12.11 -8.39
C PHE A 32 4.39 11.73 -7.50
N ALA A 33 3.26 11.49 -8.14
CA ALA A 33 2.02 11.14 -7.43
C ALA A 33 1.97 9.65 -7.13
N VAL A 34 1.55 9.30 -5.93
CA VAL A 34 1.38 7.90 -5.51
C VAL A 34 0.06 7.76 -4.76
N GLY A 35 -0.65 6.67 -5.06
CA GLY A 35 -1.81 6.27 -4.28
C GLY A 35 -1.57 4.87 -3.74
N ALA A 36 -2.18 4.58 -2.60
CA ALA A 36 -2.10 3.26 -2.00
C ALA A 36 -3.44 2.88 -1.41
N CYS A 37 -3.70 1.59 -1.37
CA CYS A 37 -4.87 1.06 -0.67
C CYS A 37 -4.48 -0.21 0.07
N VAL A 38 -4.73 -0.24 1.37
CA VAL A 38 -4.42 -1.40 2.19
C VAL A 38 -5.68 -2.23 2.41
N LEU A 39 -5.49 -3.54 2.47
CA LEU A 39 -6.53 -4.50 2.81
C LEU A 39 -6.16 -5.13 4.14
N THR A 40 -7.05 -5.03 5.12
CA THR A 40 -6.79 -5.57 6.45
C THR A 40 -7.22 -7.04 6.55
N ALA A 41 -6.78 -7.70 7.60
CA ALA A 41 -7.18 -9.08 7.87
C ALA A 41 -8.70 -9.21 8.07
N ASN A 42 -9.38 -8.13 8.43
CA ASN A 42 -10.84 -8.08 8.58
C ASN A 42 -11.54 -7.70 7.28
N ASP A 43 -10.82 -7.73 6.14
CA ASP A 43 -11.36 -7.43 4.81
C ASP A 43 -11.85 -5.98 4.64
N LYS A 44 -11.32 -5.05 5.43
CA LYS A 44 -11.58 -3.63 5.26
C LYS A 44 -10.47 -2.99 4.44
N THR A 45 -10.82 -1.95 3.69
CA THR A 45 -9.86 -1.24 2.84
C THR A 45 -9.73 0.21 3.29
N TYR A 46 -8.50 0.74 3.19
CA TYR A 46 -8.18 2.12 3.55
C TYR A 46 -7.21 2.66 2.51
N CYS A 47 -7.54 3.82 1.96
CA CYS A 47 -6.71 4.41 0.92
C CYS A 47 -5.97 5.64 1.43
N GLY A 48 -4.87 5.96 0.76
CA GLY A 48 -4.11 7.15 1.04
C GLY A 48 -3.33 7.57 -0.18
N CYS A 49 -2.82 8.79 -0.14
CA CYS A 49 -1.93 9.32 -1.18
C CYS A 49 -0.72 9.95 -0.50
N ASN A 50 0.34 10.19 -1.27
CA ASN A 50 1.50 10.88 -0.72
C ASN A 50 1.19 12.37 -0.58
N PHE A 51 1.74 12.98 0.47
CA PHE A 51 1.68 14.43 0.62
C PHE A 51 3.03 14.94 1.11
N GLU A 52 3.52 15.92 0.37
CA GLU A 52 4.84 16.47 0.56
C GLU A 52 4.80 17.70 1.45
N ASN A 53 5.95 18.10 1.90
CA ASN A 53 6.09 19.24 2.80
C ASN A 53 7.33 20.04 2.38
N SER A 54 7.31 21.35 2.59
CA SER A 54 8.50 22.19 2.40
C SER A 54 9.68 21.69 3.21
N SER A 55 9.41 21.10 4.37
CA SER A 55 10.40 20.36 5.13
C SER A 55 10.37 18.91 4.63
N TYR A 56 11.25 18.58 3.71
CA TYR A 56 11.21 17.31 2.97
C TYR A 56 11.09 16.08 3.87
N GLY A 57 11.73 16.10 5.03
CA GLY A 57 11.66 14.98 5.97
C GLY A 57 10.27 14.73 6.55
N MET A 58 9.37 15.68 6.41
CA MET A 58 7.99 15.54 6.90
C MET A 58 7.05 14.96 5.87
N THR A 59 7.50 14.67 4.67
CA THR A 59 6.71 14.05 3.61
C THR A 59 6.23 12.66 4.07
N ILE A 60 4.97 12.36 3.77
CA ILE A 60 4.37 11.06 4.10
C ILE A 60 4.07 10.32 2.80
N CYS A 61 4.55 9.10 2.70
CA CYS A 61 4.24 8.24 1.55
C CYS A 61 2.78 7.78 1.59
N ALA A 62 2.24 7.46 0.42
CA ALA A 62 0.87 6.99 0.28
C ALA A 62 0.58 5.77 1.16
N GLU A 63 1.51 4.83 1.20
CA GLU A 63 1.34 3.58 1.96
C GLU A 63 1.22 3.85 3.46
N ARG A 64 2.08 4.72 4.00
CA ARG A 64 2.04 5.04 5.44
C ARG A 64 0.80 5.85 5.78
N ASN A 65 0.33 6.68 4.86
CA ASN A 65 -0.92 7.40 5.04
C ASN A 65 -2.10 6.42 5.12
N ALA A 66 -2.18 5.47 4.18
CA ALA A 66 -3.23 4.45 4.17
C ALA A 66 -3.18 3.59 5.44
N ILE A 67 -1.99 3.16 5.83
CA ILE A 67 -1.81 2.34 7.03
C ILE A 67 -2.21 3.13 8.28
N GLY A 68 -1.82 4.38 8.38
CA GLY A 68 -2.18 5.23 9.51
C GLY A 68 -3.69 5.35 9.65
N THR A 69 -4.41 5.47 8.54
CA THR A 69 -5.87 5.51 8.55
C THR A 69 -6.46 4.20 9.08
N ALA A 70 -5.91 3.06 8.64
CA ALA A 70 -6.36 1.74 9.10
C ALA A 70 -6.15 1.59 10.62
N ILE A 71 -4.97 1.99 11.10
CA ILE A 71 -4.64 1.90 12.53
C ILE A 71 -5.57 2.80 13.34
N ALA A 72 -5.86 4.01 12.85
CA ALA A 72 -6.76 4.94 13.53
C ALA A 72 -8.19 4.41 13.62
N ASP A 73 -8.57 3.51 12.72
CA ASP A 73 -9.89 2.88 12.73
C ASP A 73 -9.90 1.56 13.53
N GLY A 74 -8.80 1.24 14.19
CA GLY A 74 -8.74 0.06 15.07
C GLY A 74 -8.16 -1.20 14.45
N GLU A 75 -7.79 -1.17 13.17
CA GLU A 75 -7.18 -2.32 12.51
C GLU A 75 -5.73 -2.49 12.95
N ARG A 76 -5.26 -3.73 12.99
CA ARG A 76 -3.89 -4.02 13.44
C ARG A 76 -3.14 -4.99 12.54
N GLU A 77 -3.82 -5.62 11.60
CA GLU A 77 -3.20 -6.60 10.71
C GLU A 77 -3.54 -6.29 9.26
N ILE A 78 -2.50 -6.22 8.44
CA ILE A 78 -2.60 -5.89 7.02
C ILE A 78 -2.19 -7.10 6.22
N LYS A 79 -3.01 -7.50 5.24
CA LYS A 79 -2.70 -8.66 4.41
C LYS A 79 -2.34 -8.30 2.97
N ALA A 80 -2.64 -7.08 2.52
CA ALA A 80 -2.26 -6.65 1.17
C ALA A 80 -2.17 -5.14 1.10
N VAL A 81 -1.26 -4.64 0.25
CA VAL A 81 -1.11 -3.21 -0.04
C VAL A 81 -0.95 -3.04 -1.54
N ALA A 82 -1.88 -2.32 -2.17
CA ALA A 82 -1.76 -1.96 -3.56
C ALA A 82 -1.15 -0.56 -3.66
N ILE A 83 -0.22 -0.38 -4.58
CA ILE A 83 0.49 0.89 -4.75
C ILE A 83 0.47 1.25 -6.24
N TYR A 84 0.10 2.48 -6.53
CA TYR A 84 0.00 2.96 -7.89
C TYR A 84 0.59 4.35 -8.05
N SER A 85 1.30 4.55 -9.17
CA SER A 85 1.73 5.88 -9.58
C SER A 85 1.45 6.07 -11.08
N PRO A 86 0.82 7.19 -11.48
CA PRO A 86 0.67 7.47 -12.91
C PRO A 86 2.01 7.83 -13.56
N ASN A 87 3.04 8.08 -12.75
CA ASN A 87 4.35 8.50 -13.24
C ASN A 87 5.31 7.34 -13.44
N SER A 88 5.03 6.15 -12.91
CA SER A 88 5.94 5.01 -13.03
C SER A 88 5.20 3.71 -12.77
N LYS A 89 5.42 2.72 -13.64
CA LYS A 89 5.01 1.35 -13.34
C LYS A 89 5.97 0.77 -12.33
N HIS A 90 5.57 -0.34 -11.71
CA HIS A 90 6.37 -1.01 -10.68
C HIS A 90 6.78 -0.03 -9.56
N CYS A 91 5.79 0.70 -9.05
CA CYS A 91 6.05 1.66 -7.97
C CYS A 91 6.28 0.93 -6.65
N TYR A 92 7.49 0.42 -6.46
CA TYR A 92 7.84 -0.33 -5.25
C TYR A 92 7.80 0.56 -4.01
N PRO A 93 7.39 0.00 -2.86
CA PRO A 93 7.40 0.76 -1.61
C PRO A 93 8.82 1.07 -1.17
N CYS A 94 9.03 2.27 -0.64
CA CYS A 94 10.34 2.64 -0.09
C CYS A 94 10.63 1.84 1.19
N GLY A 95 11.89 1.90 1.64
CA GLY A 95 12.32 1.13 2.82
C GLY A 95 11.53 1.45 4.07
N ALA A 96 11.22 2.72 4.30
CA ALA A 96 10.44 3.14 5.47
C ALA A 96 9.05 2.52 5.44
N CYS A 97 8.40 2.51 4.27
CA CYS A 97 7.07 1.92 4.13
C CYS A 97 7.11 0.41 4.33
N ARG A 98 8.15 -0.26 3.83
CA ARG A 98 8.33 -1.71 4.05
C ARG A 98 8.44 -2.03 5.54
N GLN A 99 9.18 -1.22 6.29
CA GLN A 99 9.32 -1.40 7.72
C GLN A 99 7.99 -1.21 8.45
N VAL A 100 7.22 -0.19 8.07
CA VAL A 100 5.91 0.05 8.68
C VAL A 100 4.95 -1.11 8.37
N MET A 101 4.94 -1.60 7.13
CA MET A 101 4.12 -2.75 6.76
C MET A 101 4.50 -3.99 7.58
N SER A 102 5.79 -4.18 7.83
CA SER A 102 6.28 -5.34 8.58
C SER A 102 5.75 -5.37 10.02
N GLU A 103 5.57 -4.21 10.63
CA GLU A 103 5.03 -4.12 12.00
C GLU A 103 3.60 -4.66 12.08
N PHE A 104 2.81 -4.45 11.02
CA PHE A 104 1.39 -4.79 11.03
C PHE A 104 1.06 -5.95 10.09
N LYS A 105 2.05 -6.75 9.73
CA LYS A 105 1.84 -7.87 8.81
C LYS A 105 0.87 -8.89 9.42
N SER A 106 0.01 -9.44 8.56
CA SER A 106 -0.89 -10.51 8.95
C SER A 106 -0.10 -11.79 9.19
N GLN A 107 -0.77 -12.80 9.74
CA GLN A 107 -0.15 -14.10 10.00
C GLN A 107 0.46 -14.70 8.73
N ASP A 108 -0.18 -14.47 7.57
CA ASP A 108 0.29 -14.99 6.29
C ASP A 108 1.20 -13.99 5.54
N GLY A 109 1.60 -12.91 6.19
CA GLY A 109 2.44 -11.88 5.59
C GLY A 109 1.63 -10.80 4.90
N VAL A 110 2.29 -10.07 3.99
CA VAL A 110 1.66 -8.98 3.23
C VAL A 110 1.97 -9.18 1.76
N ASP A 111 0.91 -9.14 0.93
CA ASP A 111 1.05 -9.12 -0.51
C ASP A 111 1.16 -7.67 -0.97
N ILE A 112 2.16 -7.37 -1.79
CA ILE A 112 2.36 -6.06 -2.39
C ILE A 112 1.88 -6.15 -3.84
N ILE A 113 0.89 -5.34 -4.18
CA ILE A 113 0.27 -5.37 -5.52
C ILE A 113 0.68 -4.11 -6.27
N LEU A 114 1.32 -4.29 -7.41
CA LEU A 114 1.79 -3.20 -8.26
C LEU A 114 1.20 -3.30 -9.65
N GLU A 115 1.15 -2.19 -10.35
CA GLU A 115 0.85 -2.19 -11.78
C GLU A 115 2.13 -2.54 -12.52
N GLY A 116 2.12 -3.67 -13.24
CA GLY A 116 3.21 -4.07 -14.11
C GLY A 116 2.90 -3.74 -15.56
N ASP A 117 3.74 -4.24 -16.46
CA ASP A 117 3.59 -3.96 -17.90
C ASP A 117 2.35 -4.64 -18.50
N ASP A 118 2.01 -5.83 -18.01
CA ASP A 118 0.93 -6.64 -18.56
C ASP A 118 -0.18 -6.92 -17.57
N GLY A 119 -0.37 -6.05 -16.59
CA GLY A 119 -1.38 -6.23 -15.55
C GLY A 119 -0.77 -6.14 -14.16
N ILE A 120 -1.48 -6.66 -13.18
CA ILE A 120 -0.98 -6.60 -11.81
C ILE A 120 0.17 -7.58 -11.61
N GLU A 121 1.10 -7.19 -10.74
CA GLU A 121 2.17 -8.06 -10.28
C GLU A 121 2.11 -8.10 -8.76
N ILE A 122 2.33 -9.27 -8.19
CA ILE A 122 2.21 -9.49 -6.76
C ILE A 122 3.56 -9.92 -6.20
N PHE A 123 4.02 -9.23 -5.15
CA PHE A 123 5.27 -9.52 -4.45
C PHE A 123 4.95 -9.82 -3.00
N LYS A 124 5.78 -10.63 -2.36
CA LYS A 124 5.67 -10.85 -0.92
C LYS A 124 6.53 -9.82 -0.21
N LEU A 125 5.99 -9.19 0.84
CA LEU A 125 6.78 -8.25 1.64
C LEU A 125 8.07 -8.89 2.14
N ALA A 126 8.02 -10.17 2.55
CA ALA A 126 9.20 -10.86 3.04
C ALA A 126 10.35 -10.90 2.03
N ASP A 127 10.03 -10.91 0.73
CA ASP A 127 11.04 -10.88 -0.32
C ASP A 127 11.61 -9.48 -0.52
N LEU A 128 10.84 -8.44 -0.20
CA LEU A 128 11.27 -7.05 -0.35
C LEU A 128 11.91 -6.49 0.93
N LEU A 129 11.77 -7.19 2.04
CA LEU A 129 12.36 -6.81 3.32
C LEU A 129 12.84 -8.07 4.03
N PRO A 130 13.89 -8.75 3.49
CA PRO A 130 14.44 -9.94 4.15
C PRO A 130 15.05 -9.55 5.48
N GLU A 131 14.89 -10.41 6.49
CA GLU A 131 15.42 -10.19 7.83
C GLU A 131 14.98 -8.85 8.42
N GLY A 132 13.71 -8.54 8.26
CA GLY A 132 13.17 -7.27 8.76
C GLY A 132 13.29 -7.16 10.28
N PHE A 133 13.49 -5.92 10.74
CA PHE A 133 13.65 -5.64 12.15
C PHE A 133 12.30 -5.66 12.88
N ASN A 134 12.26 -6.29 14.04
CA ASN A 134 11.15 -6.17 14.98
C ASN A 134 11.66 -6.37 16.40
N LEU A 135 10.91 -5.87 17.38
CA LEU A 135 11.24 -6.07 18.80
C LEU A 135 10.65 -7.35 19.37
#